data_56d9401709ac053520666cee17cc5e7f
#
_entry.id   56d9401709ac053520666cee17cc5e7f
#
_cell.length_a   1.000
_cell.length_b   1.000
_cell.length_c   1.000
_cell.angle_alpha   90.00
_cell.angle_beta   90.00
_cell.angle_gamma   90.00
#
_symmetry.space_group_name_H-M   'P 1'
#
loop_
_entity.id
_entity.type
_entity.pdbx_description
1 polymer ?
#
loop_
_entity_poly.entity_id
_entity_poly.type
_entity_poly.pdbx_seq_one_letter_code
_entity_poly.pdbx_strand_id
1 'polypeptide(L)'
;MHRLIAAITVLAPAAVALSAQTYVFTIDTRDSFVDTSLSLGTPLAGTFKGNYDATNNPTGTKTIPGLFGGSGNNPINYSATLAGAAAATTPPTGGFTLAVDLGTLTATIDGLAIDLLGGDTINFGVTVTIEYDTFHTQNPGAVFPGGFTIPIPLGDLATIDALTATQTAPGAGVLAPGAPGIYTLVVAVPVDLVASATVNGSPVTDGTPIPAVLPLTGTLDLTQLAPTLTLQVMNTIEQTTPIDAQAFTDQPLDIPTVLPPGGTAHLLFSGTITEFTISADTNIDLTAVGTLQCGFADLNCDGVVNGADLGLLLGQWGPCGAGECSGDLNGDGEVNGADLGLLLGAWS
;
A
#
# COMPACT_ATOMS: atom_id res chain seq x y z
N MET A 1 37.25 75.43 -1.24
CA MET A 1 36.16 74.60 -0.74
C MET A 1 36.18 73.28 -1.47
N HIS A 2 36.87 72.29 -0.91
CA HIS A 2 36.94 70.93 -1.48
C HIS A 2 35.89 70.09 -0.72
N ARG A 3 34.88 69.58 -1.45
CA ARG A 3 33.90 68.63 -0.91
C ARG A 3 34.47 67.22 -1.06
N LEU A 4 34.79 66.57 0.05
CA LEU A 4 35.04 65.15 0.12
C LEU A 4 33.73 64.41 -0.04
N ILE A 5 33.61 63.64 -1.13
CA ILE A 5 32.51 62.68 -1.28
C ILE A 5 33.00 61.34 -0.72
N ALA A 6 32.51 60.98 0.45
CA ALA A 6 32.72 59.63 1.00
C ALA A 6 31.83 58.64 0.26
N ALA A 7 32.46 57.72 -0.48
CA ALA A 7 31.79 56.58 -1.09
C ALA A 7 31.46 55.56 0.03
N ILE A 8 30.20 55.39 0.35
CA ILE A 8 29.72 54.29 1.20
C ILE A 8 29.68 53.02 0.33
N THR A 9 30.67 52.16 0.52
CA THR A 9 30.64 50.83 -0.08
C THR A 9 29.64 49.99 0.74
N VAL A 10 28.45 49.77 0.18
CA VAL A 10 27.51 48.80 0.74
C VAL A 10 28.08 47.41 0.47
N LEU A 11 28.63 46.77 1.49
CA LEU A 11 28.93 45.34 1.43
C LEU A 11 27.60 44.59 1.26
N ALA A 12 27.39 44.01 0.11
CA ALA A 12 26.33 43.05 -0.06
C ALA A 12 26.56 41.89 0.90
N PRO A 13 25.57 41.44 1.66
CA PRO A 13 25.75 40.23 2.45
C PRO A 13 26.12 39.09 1.52
N ALA A 14 27.20 38.40 1.83
CA ALA A 14 27.54 37.15 1.15
C ALA A 14 26.34 36.22 1.34
N ALA A 15 25.73 35.82 0.24
CA ALA A 15 24.73 34.76 0.27
C ALA A 15 25.44 33.50 0.78
N VAL A 16 25.16 33.11 2.01
CA VAL A 16 25.56 31.81 2.51
C VAL A 16 24.84 30.82 1.57
N ALA A 17 25.59 30.09 0.78
CA ALA A 17 25.04 29.00 0.01
C ALA A 17 24.49 28.01 1.06
N LEU A 18 23.15 27.90 1.16
CA LEU A 18 22.56 26.82 1.93
C LEU A 18 22.91 25.53 1.18
N SER A 19 23.76 24.72 1.80
CA SER A 19 24.06 23.40 1.30
C SER A 19 22.84 22.48 1.39
N ALA A 20 22.80 21.46 0.55
CA ALA A 20 21.75 20.46 0.63
C ALA A 20 21.82 19.74 1.99
N GLN A 21 20.70 19.72 2.71
CA GLN A 21 20.57 19.01 3.98
C GLN A 21 19.90 17.66 3.73
N THR A 22 20.41 16.62 4.36
CA THR A 22 19.86 15.27 4.26
C THR A 22 19.23 14.87 5.58
N TYR A 23 18.02 14.35 5.51
CA TYR A 23 17.25 13.85 6.64
C TYR A 23 16.92 12.38 6.45
N VAL A 24 17.01 11.60 7.52
CA VAL A 24 16.47 10.25 7.58
C VAL A 24 15.08 10.32 8.18
N PHE A 25 14.07 9.93 7.40
CA PHE A 25 12.69 9.91 7.83
C PHE A 25 12.24 8.49 8.16
N THR A 26 11.55 8.35 9.29
CA THR A 26 10.87 7.12 9.70
C THR A 26 9.38 7.40 9.79
N ILE A 27 8.56 6.50 9.25
CA ILE A 27 7.11 6.63 9.31
C ILE A 27 6.63 6.48 10.74
N ASP A 28 5.87 7.46 11.23
CA ASP A 28 5.19 7.36 12.52
C ASP A 28 3.88 6.57 12.34
N THR A 29 3.89 5.34 12.81
CA THR A 29 2.76 4.41 12.69
C THR A 29 1.53 4.81 13.48
N ARG A 30 1.66 5.77 14.41
CA ARG A 30 0.52 6.26 15.22
C ARG A 30 -0.28 7.32 14.48
N ASP A 31 0.42 8.12 13.67
CA ASP A 31 -0.14 9.24 12.93
C ASP A 31 -0.19 8.95 11.41
N SER A 32 0.01 7.69 11.02
CA SER A 32 -0.06 7.23 9.64
C SER A 32 -1.07 6.11 9.49
N PHE A 33 -1.78 6.11 8.37
CA PHE A 33 -2.71 5.03 8.03
C PHE A 33 -2.80 4.82 6.51
N VAL A 34 -3.15 3.60 6.15
CA VAL A 34 -3.55 3.21 4.80
C VAL A 34 -4.96 2.66 4.86
N ASP A 35 -5.93 3.44 4.39
CA ASP A 35 -7.30 2.95 4.21
C ASP A 35 -7.42 2.33 2.83
N THR A 36 -7.74 1.05 2.80
CA THR A 36 -7.92 0.31 1.56
C THR A 36 -9.33 -0.27 1.52
N SER A 37 -10.03 -0.03 0.42
CA SER A 37 -11.28 -0.68 0.09
C SER A 37 -11.14 -1.37 -1.25
N LEU A 38 -11.25 -2.69 -1.24
CA LEU A 38 -11.12 -3.53 -2.42
C LEU A 38 -12.47 -4.19 -2.71
N SER A 39 -12.87 -4.24 -3.97
CA SER A 39 -14.00 -5.04 -4.40
C SER A 39 -13.68 -5.79 -5.68
N LEU A 40 -14.25 -6.99 -5.78
CA LEU A 40 -14.20 -7.85 -6.96
C LEU A 40 -15.62 -8.18 -7.38
N GLY A 41 -15.93 -8.00 -8.64
CA GLY A 41 -17.18 -8.43 -9.24
C GLY A 41 -16.94 -9.32 -10.45
N THR A 42 -17.61 -10.48 -10.49
CA THR A 42 -17.53 -11.39 -11.62
C THR A 42 -18.93 -11.87 -11.96
N PRO A 43 -19.49 -11.51 -13.12
CA PRO A 43 -20.76 -12.07 -13.58
C PRO A 43 -20.57 -13.53 -13.98
N LEU A 44 -21.52 -14.35 -13.58
CA LEU A 44 -21.59 -15.76 -13.88
C LEU A 44 -22.92 -16.07 -14.54
N ALA A 45 -22.92 -16.90 -15.56
CA ALA A 45 -24.16 -17.43 -16.15
C ALA A 45 -24.00 -18.92 -16.46
N GLY A 46 -25.05 -19.66 -16.30
CA GLY A 46 -24.98 -21.08 -16.55
C GLY A 46 -26.23 -21.82 -16.13
N THR A 47 -26.06 -23.08 -15.79
CA THR A 47 -27.15 -23.98 -15.35
C THR A 47 -26.70 -24.72 -14.10
N PHE A 48 -27.69 -25.08 -13.30
CA PHE A 48 -27.49 -26.11 -12.28
C PHE A 48 -28.56 -27.19 -12.43
N LYS A 49 -28.25 -28.39 -12.06
CA LYS A 49 -29.17 -29.53 -12.02
C LYS A 49 -29.00 -30.30 -10.72
N GLY A 50 -29.98 -31.04 -10.32
CA GLY A 50 -29.88 -31.92 -9.15
C GLY A 50 -28.75 -32.96 -9.33
N ASN A 51 -28.16 -33.39 -8.23
CA ASN A 51 -27.09 -34.39 -8.23
C ASN A 51 -27.58 -35.82 -8.39
N TYR A 52 -28.84 -36.00 -8.78
CA TYR A 52 -29.43 -37.33 -9.07
C TYR A 52 -28.67 -38.01 -10.21
N ASP A 53 -28.26 -39.24 -9.96
CA ASP A 53 -27.76 -40.19 -10.95
C ASP A 53 -28.42 -41.56 -10.72
N ALA A 54 -28.97 -42.16 -11.77
CA ALA A 54 -29.74 -43.41 -11.65
C ALA A 54 -28.90 -44.60 -11.14
N THR A 55 -27.57 -44.54 -11.37
CA THR A 55 -26.64 -45.61 -11.02
C THR A 55 -25.91 -45.33 -9.74
N ASN A 56 -25.36 -44.09 -9.62
CA ASN A 56 -24.41 -43.75 -8.56
C ASN A 56 -25.09 -42.99 -7.40
N ASN A 57 -26.20 -42.27 -7.67
CA ASN A 57 -26.91 -41.48 -6.64
C ASN A 57 -28.44 -41.51 -6.89
N PRO A 58 -29.09 -42.69 -6.79
CA PRO A 58 -30.55 -42.85 -7.10
C PRO A 58 -31.46 -42.10 -6.14
N THR A 59 -30.96 -41.68 -4.98
CA THR A 59 -31.73 -40.89 -4.00
C THR A 59 -31.35 -39.41 -4.04
N GLY A 60 -30.50 -39.00 -4.98
CA GLY A 60 -30.06 -37.60 -5.13
C GLY A 60 -31.20 -36.65 -5.48
N THR A 61 -30.93 -35.38 -5.33
CA THR A 61 -31.86 -34.30 -5.69
C THR A 61 -32.10 -34.30 -7.19
N LYS A 62 -33.36 -34.16 -7.61
CA LYS A 62 -33.74 -33.86 -8.99
C LYS A 62 -34.27 -32.44 -9.10
N THR A 63 -33.93 -31.74 -10.16
CA THR A 63 -34.49 -30.42 -10.50
C THR A 63 -35.46 -30.52 -11.65
N ILE A 64 -36.60 -29.84 -11.52
CA ILE A 64 -37.69 -29.86 -12.49
C ILE A 64 -38.12 -28.39 -12.71
N PRO A 65 -38.09 -27.87 -13.96
CA PRO A 65 -38.54 -26.52 -14.27
C PRO A 65 -40.00 -26.27 -13.89
N GLY A 66 -40.28 -25.04 -13.43
CA GLY A 66 -41.63 -24.61 -13.06
C GLY A 66 -42.01 -24.94 -11.61
N LEU A 67 -43.17 -24.43 -11.19
CA LEU A 67 -43.67 -24.61 -9.81
C LEU A 67 -44.22 -26.00 -9.54
N PHE A 68 -44.86 -26.60 -10.55
CA PHE A 68 -45.58 -27.87 -10.45
C PHE A 68 -45.44 -28.71 -11.72
N GLY A 69 -45.54 -30.01 -11.56
CA GLY A 69 -45.57 -30.96 -12.68
C GLY A 69 -44.16 -31.18 -13.27
N GLY A 70 -44.14 -31.93 -14.39
CA GLY A 70 -42.88 -32.28 -15.01
C GLY A 70 -42.23 -33.55 -14.43
N SER A 71 -41.10 -33.94 -14.99
CA SER A 71 -40.34 -35.11 -14.58
C SER A 71 -38.91 -35.00 -15.05
N GLY A 72 -38.06 -35.85 -14.51
CA GLY A 72 -36.63 -35.92 -14.86
C GLY A 72 -35.74 -35.17 -13.91
N ASN A 73 -34.52 -34.97 -14.32
CA ASN A 73 -33.52 -34.13 -13.66
C ASN A 73 -32.97 -33.17 -14.72
N ASN A 74 -33.55 -31.96 -14.76
CA ASN A 74 -33.34 -31.01 -15.86
C ASN A 74 -32.46 -29.84 -15.40
N PRO A 75 -31.64 -29.26 -16.28
CA PRO A 75 -30.92 -28.06 -15.99
C PRO A 75 -31.87 -26.86 -15.79
N ILE A 76 -31.54 -26.02 -14.82
CA ILE A 76 -32.21 -24.76 -14.49
C ILE A 76 -31.21 -23.64 -14.78
N ASN A 77 -31.65 -22.64 -15.56
CA ASN A 77 -30.80 -21.50 -15.83
C ASN A 77 -30.65 -20.62 -14.59
N TYR A 78 -29.48 -20.06 -14.43
CA TYR A 78 -29.21 -19.04 -13.43
C TYR A 78 -28.34 -17.95 -14.02
N SER A 79 -28.41 -16.76 -13.44
CA SER A 79 -27.38 -15.73 -13.43
C SER A 79 -26.90 -15.54 -12.02
N ALA A 80 -25.61 -15.30 -11.87
CA ALA A 80 -25.03 -15.06 -10.55
C ALA A 80 -23.97 -13.98 -10.63
N THR A 81 -23.67 -13.39 -9.49
CA THR A 81 -22.52 -12.52 -9.31
C THR A 81 -21.65 -13.08 -8.19
N LEU A 82 -20.42 -13.37 -8.50
CA LEU A 82 -19.38 -13.58 -7.50
C LEU A 82 -18.90 -12.21 -7.10
N ALA A 83 -19.15 -11.82 -5.87
CA ALA A 83 -18.69 -10.55 -5.34
C ALA A 83 -17.74 -10.80 -4.17
N GLY A 84 -16.60 -10.14 -4.20
CA GLY A 84 -15.66 -10.11 -3.09
C GLY A 84 -15.49 -8.69 -2.59
N ALA A 85 -15.30 -8.53 -1.30
CA ALA A 85 -15.00 -7.24 -0.72
C ALA A 85 -14.03 -7.37 0.47
N ALA A 86 -13.15 -6.42 0.57
CA ALA A 86 -12.28 -6.23 1.71
C ALA A 86 -12.15 -4.76 2.03
N ALA A 87 -12.12 -4.41 3.29
CA ALA A 87 -11.79 -3.07 3.75
C ALA A 87 -10.90 -3.18 4.99
N ALA A 88 -9.84 -2.41 5.01
CA ALA A 88 -8.91 -2.38 6.13
C ALA A 88 -8.27 -1.00 6.28
N THR A 89 -7.98 -0.64 7.53
CA THR A 89 -7.10 0.47 7.88
C THR A 89 -5.86 -0.15 8.52
N THR A 90 -4.70 0.05 7.89
CA THR A 90 -3.44 -0.54 8.35
C THR A 90 -2.43 0.54 8.72
N PRO A 91 -1.56 0.31 9.73
CA PRO A 91 -0.51 1.23 10.12
C PRO A 91 0.76 0.98 9.28
N PRO A 92 1.06 1.78 8.25
CA PRO A 92 2.24 1.56 7.42
C PRO A 92 3.53 1.73 8.22
N THR A 93 4.56 0.97 7.85
CA THR A 93 5.90 1.06 8.44
C THR A 93 6.95 1.29 7.38
N GLY A 94 8.10 1.83 7.77
CA GLY A 94 9.22 2.04 6.87
C GLY A 94 9.87 3.39 7.01
N GLY A 95 10.61 3.79 5.96
CA GLY A 95 11.32 5.06 5.95
C GLY A 95 12.05 5.34 4.64
N PHE A 96 12.74 6.47 4.62
CA PHE A 96 13.50 6.95 3.46
C PHE A 96 14.47 8.05 3.89
N THR A 97 15.37 8.42 3.01
CA THR A 97 16.17 9.63 3.14
C THR A 97 15.59 10.73 2.24
N LEU A 98 15.62 11.97 2.72
CA LEU A 98 15.22 13.16 1.97
C LEU A 98 16.37 14.16 1.96
N ALA A 99 16.97 14.38 0.82
CA ALA A 99 17.89 15.48 0.60
C ALA A 99 17.12 16.73 0.15
N VAL A 100 17.35 17.87 0.80
CA VAL A 100 16.64 19.13 0.60
C VAL A 100 17.66 20.22 0.27
N ASP A 101 17.53 20.86 -0.88
CA ASP A 101 18.26 22.06 -1.24
C ASP A 101 17.31 23.26 -1.26
N LEU A 102 17.38 24.07 -0.22
CA LEU A 102 16.54 25.27 -0.08
C LEU A 102 17.00 26.43 -0.98
N GLY A 103 18.22 26.38 -1.50
CA GLY A 103 18.74 27.38 -2.43
C GLY A 103 18.17 27.20 -3.84
N THR A 104 18.01 25.96 -4.28
CA THR A 104 17.42 25.59 -5.57
C THR A 104 15.96 25.17 -5.49
N LEU A 105 15.41 25.03 -4.27
CA LEU A 105 14.06 24.52 -3.99
C LEU A 105 13.84 23.14 -4.63
N THR A 106 14.82 22.27 -4.51
CA THR A 106 14.75 20.89 -4.99
C THR A 106 14.83 19.91 -3.81
N ALA A 107 14.28 18.73 -4.02
CA ALA A 107 14.36 17.66 -3.05
C ALA A 107 14.58 16.33 -3.78
N THR A 108 15.24 15.39 -3.10
CA THR A 108 15.46 14.03 -3.61
C THR A 108 15.12 13.04 -2.52
N ILE A 109 14.22 12.10 -2.82
CA ILE A 109 13.94 10.95 -1.96
C ILE A 109 14.81 9.78 -2.43
N ASP A 110 15.46 9.10 -1.48
CA ASP A 110 16.24 7.90 -1.74
C ASP A 110 16.01 6.85 -0.65
N GLY A 111 16.19 5.57 -1.02
CA GLY A 111 16.05 4.45 -0.10
C GLY A 111 14.63 4.25 0.45
N LEU A 112 13.58 4.71 -0.27
CA LEU A 112 12.20 4.50 0.17
C LEU A 112 11.90 3.00 0.24
N ALA A 113 11.51 2.54 1.43
CA ALA A 113 11.00 1.21 1.66
C ALA A 113 9.82 1.30 2.64
N ILE A 114 8.65 0.91 2.16
CA ILE A 114 7.39 1.00 2.93
C ILE A 114 6.69 -0.35 2.89
N ASP A 115 6.28 -0.85 4.06
CA ASP A 115 5.26 -1.88 4.20
C ASP A 115 3.92 -1.18 4.45
N LEU A 116 3.04 -1.24 3.47
CA LEU A 116 1.74 -0.56 3.49
C LEU A 116 0.75 -1.26 4.43
N LEU A 117 0.97 -2.53 4.76
CA LEU A 117 0.14 -3.26 5.71
C LEU A 117 0.68 -3.20 7.15
N GLY A 118 1.95 -2.81 7.32
CA GLY A 118 2.59 -2.74 8.64
C GLY A 118 2.64 -4.09 9.38
N GLY A 119 2.62 -5.19 8.62
CA GLY A 119 2.57 -6.55 9.14
C GLY A 119 1.16 -7.10 9.37
N ASP A 120 0.10 -6.31 9.11
CA ASP A 120 -1.28 -6.78 9.13
C ASP A 120 -1.63 -7.57 7.85
N THR A 121 -2.78 -8.21 7.85
CA THR A 121 -3.33 -8.92 6.69
C THR A 121 -4.73 -8.41 6.36
N ILE A 122 -5.10 -8.42 5.09
CA ILE A 122 -6.45 -8.04 4.65
C ILE A 122 -7.20 -9.29 4.22
N ASN A 123 -8.29 -9.62 4.93
CA ASN A 123 -9.15 -10.74 4.59
C ASN A 123 -10.17 -10.31 3.53
N PHE A 124 -10.36 -11.16 2.54
CA PHE A 124 -11.24 -10.91 1.42
C PHE A 124 -12.43 -11.88 1.46
N GLY A 125 -13.55 -11.37 1.95
CA GLY A 125 -14.81 -12.12 2.03
C GLY A 125 -15.47 -12.24 0.66
N VAL A 126 -15.89 -13.45 0.30
CA VAL A 126 -16.51 -13.74 -0.99
C VAL A 126 -17.94 -14.22 -0.81
N THR A 127 -18.85 -13.67 -1.62
CA THR A 127 -20.27 -14.05 -1.66
C THR A 127 -20.68 -14.30 -3.10
N VAL A 128 -21.38 -15.40 -3.34
CA VAL A 128 -22.08 -15.66 -4.59
C VAL A 128 -23.54 -15.33 -4.43
N THR A 129 -24.05 -14.41 -5.24
CA THR A 129 -25.48 -14.10 -5.29
C THR A 129 -26.08 -14.72 -6.54
N ILE A 130 -27.01 -15.66 -6.37
CA ILE A 130 -27.63 -16.43 -7.48
C ILE A 130 -29.06 -15.98 -7.67
N GLU A 131 -29.41 -15.66 -8.90
CA GLU A 131 -30.77 -15.49 -9.38
C GLU A 131 -31.08 -16.62 -10.38
N TYR A 132 -32.22 -17.29 -10.25
CA TYR A 132 -32.53 -18.50 -11.01
C TYR A 132 -33.96 -18.50 -11.52
N ASP A 133 -34.19 -19.29 -12.58
CA ASP A 133 -35.54 -19.58 -13.09
C ASP A 133 -36.31 -20.41 -12.07
N THR A 134 -37.65 -20.20 -12.01
CA THR A 134 -38.54 -20.98 -11.13
C THR A 134 -38.41 -22.48 -11.37
N PHE A 135 -38.18 -23.23 -10.29
CA PHE A 135 -38.09 -24.69 -10.33
C PHE A 135 -38.60 -25.33 -9.02
N HIS A 136 -38.77 -26.63 -9.05
CA HIS A 136 -38.98 -27.43 -7.85
C HIS A 136 -38.04 -28.64 -7.85
N THR A 137 -37.87 -29.22 -6.67
CA THR A 137 -36.97 -30.36 -6.48
C THR A 137 -37.75 -31.60 -5.98
N GLN A 138 -37.13 -32.76 -6.22
CA GLN A 138 -37.45 -34.03 -5.55
C GLN A 138 -36.19 -34.44 -4.79
N ASN A 139 -36.40 -34.93 -3.54
CA ASN A 139 -35.35 -35.34 -2.63
C ASN A 139 -34.29 -34.26 -2.35
N PRO A 140 -34.63 -33.23 -1.54
CA PRO A 140 -35.92 -33.02 -0.88
C PRO A 140 -36.96 -32.41 -1.82
N GLY A 141 -38.24 -32.62 -1.50
CA GLY A 141 -39.35 -31.96 -2.19
C GLY A 141 -39.45 -30.51 -1.73
N ALA A 142 -39.09 -29.56 -2.59
CA ALA A 142 -39.18 -28.14 -2.31
C ALA A 142 -39.45 -27.34 -3.60
N VAL A 143 -40.03 -26.17 -3.44
CA VAL A 143 -40.28 -25.20 -4.51
C VAL A 143 -39.35 -24.02 -4.34
N PHE A 144 -38.76 -23.61 -5.44
CA PHE A 144 -37.82 -22.47 -5.55
C PHE A 144 -38.46 -21.47 -6.55
N PRO A 145 -39.23 -20.48 -6.07
CA PRO A 145 -39.80 -19.45 -6.93
C PRO A 145 -38.69 -18.61 -7.55
N GLY A 146 -38.71 -18.37 -8.83
CA GLY A 146 -37.78 -17.46 -9.52
C GLY A 146 -37.99 -15.99 -9.16
N GLY A 147 -37.05 -15.18 -9.48
CA GLY A 147 -37.04 -13.75 -9.15
C GLY A 147 -36.61 -13.46 -7.71
N PHE A 148 -36.12 -14.45 -6.99
CA PHE A 148 -35.46 -14.28 -5.69
C PHE A 148 -33.95 -14.49 -5.87
N THR A 149 -33.19 -13.68 -5.16
CA THR A 149 -31.73 -13.82 -5.06
C THR A 149 -31.36 -14.58 -3.79
N ILE A 150 -30.47 -15.56 -3.93
CA ILE A 150 -29.90 -16.29 -2.79
C ILE A 150 -28.45 -15.85 -2.64
N PRO A 151 -28.09 -15.09 -1.59
CA PRO A 151 -26.70 -14.86 -1.25
C PRO A 151 -26.12 -16.09 -0.55
N ILE A 152 -25.01 -16.60 -1.07
CA ILE A 152 -24.27 -17.72 -0.50
C ILE A 152 -22.90 -17.19 -0.08
N PRO A 153 -22.69 -16.92 1.20
CA PRO A 153 -21.39 -16.52 1.69
C PRO A 153 -20.43 -17.71 1.60
N LEU A 154 -19.33 -17.52 0.90
CA LEU A 154 -18.25 -18.50 0.80
C LEU A 154 -17.19 -18.30 1.89
N GLY A 155 -17.31 -17.22 2.68
CA GLY A 155 -16.36 -16.85 3.71
C GLY A 155 -15.13 -16.12 3.18
N ASP A 156 -14.09 -16.02 4.00
CA ASP A 156 -12.82 -15.39 3.64
C ASP A 156 -12.00 -16.39 2.83
N LEU A 157 -12.11 -16.30 1.52
CA LEU A 157 -11.43 -17.20 0.59
C LEU A 157 -10.04 -16.70 0.19
N ALA A 158 -9.77 -15.41 0.36
CA ALA A 158 -8.50 -14.83 0.01
C ALA A 158 -7.98 -13.94 1.14
N THR A 159 -6.66 -13.85 1.23
CA THR A 159 -5.96 -12.90 2.11
C THR A 159 -4.90 -12.18 1.31
N ILE A 160 -4.70 -10.88 1.60
CA ILE A 160 -3.52 -10.15 1.18
C ILE A 160 -2.58 -10.14 2.39
N ASP A 161 -1.44 -10.80 2.25
CA ASP A 161 -0.53 -11.09 3.37
C ASP A 161 0.61 -10.07 3.45
N ALA A 162 0.97 -9.42 2.34
CA ALA A 162 1.94 -8.33 2.29
C ALA A 162 1.68 -7.40 1.10
N LEU A 163 1.99 -6.12 1.30
CA LEU A 163 2.01 -5.12 0.24
C LEU A 163 3.14 -4.13 0.54
N THR A 164 4.24 -4.25 -0.19
CA THR A 164 5.43 -3.42 0.02
C THR A 164 5.76 -2.59 -1.21
N ALA A 165 6.30 -1.39 -0.97
CA ALA A 165 6.85 -0.52 -1.99
C ALA A 165 8.34 -0.29 -1.72
N THR A 166 9.20 -0.64 -2.67
CA THR A 166 10.64 -0.44 -2.56
C THR A 166 11.14 0.40 -3.72
N GLN A 167 11.86 1.45 -3.41
CA GLN A 167 12.38 2.36 -4.41
C GLN A 167 13.42 1.70 -5.31
N THR A 168 13.34 2.01 -6.62
CA THR A 168 14.24 1.47 -7.65
C THR A 168 15.25 2.49 -8.19
N ALA A 169 14.95 3.78 -8.05
CA ALA A 169 15.83 4.88 -8.45
C ALA A 169 15.50 6.14 -7.64
N PRO A 170 16.44 7.09 -7.44
CA PRO A 170 16.20 8.34 -6.72
C PRO A 170 14.99 9.09 -7.27
N GLY A 171 14.09 9.51 -6.37
CA GLY A 171 12.92 10.31 -6.70
C GLY A 171 13.25 11.79 -6.67
N ALA A 172 13.20 12.45 -7.83
CA ALA A 172 13.42 13.89 -7.92
C ALA A 172 12.12 14.67 -7.68
N GLY A 173 12.20 15.73 -6.90
CA GLY A 173 11.08 16.57 -6.53
C GLY A 173 11.41 18.04 -6.42
N VAL A 174 10.38 18.83 -6.19
CA VAL A 174 10.44 20.28 -6.02
C VAL A 174 9.77 20.69 -4.71
N LEU A 175 10.26 21.80 -4.16
CA LEU A 175 9.72 22.43 -2.96
C LEU A 175 9.06 23.75 -3.33
N ALA A 176 7.83 23.94 -2.89
CA ALA A 176 7.16 25.24 -2.97
C ALA A 176 7.15 25.87 -1.56
N PRO A 177 7.72 27.08 -1.39
CA PRO A 177 7.77 27.72 -0.09
C PRO A 177 6.36 28.15 0.38
N GLY A 178 6.06 27.86 1.65
CA GLY A 178 4.86 28.30 2.35
C GLY A 178 5.20 29.32 3.46
N ALA A 179 4.76 29.09 4.68
CA ALA A 179 5.18 29.85 5.84
C ALA A 179 6.68 29.60 6.12
N PRO A 180 7.38 30.47 6.86
CA PRO A 180 8.80 30.27 7.16
C PRO A 180 9.08 28.90 7.76
N GLY A 181 9.98 28.13 7.12
CA GLY A 181 10.33 26.76 7.50
C GLY A 181 9.34 25.68 7.06
N ILE A 182 8.27 26.04 6.37
CA ILE A 182 7.26 25.09 5.87
C ILE A 182 7.27 25.10 4.34
N TYR A 183 7.29 23.91 3.73
CA TYR A 183 7.36 23.73 2.29
C TYR A 183 6.33 22.71 1.83
N THR A 184 5.76 22.92 0.65
CA THR A 184 5.04 21.86 -0.04
C THR A 184 6.03 21.08 -0.89
N LEU A 185 6.13 19.77 -0.64
CA LEU A 185 6.93 18.83 -1.42
C LEU A 185 6.05 18.16 -2.49
N VAL A 186 6.56 18.12 -3.72
CA VAL A 186 5.99 17.31 -4.80
C VAL A 186 7.12 16.49 -5.41
N VAL A 187 7.01 15.17 -5.34
CA VAL A 187 8.05 14.25 -5.83
C VAL A 187 7.42 13.02 -6.48
N ALA A 188 8.05 12.51 -7.53
CA ALA A 188 7.69 11.25 -8.15
C ALA A 188 8.77 10.21 -7.83
N VAL A 189 8.39 9.12 -7.17
CA VAL A 189 9.33 8.08 -6.71
C VAL A 189 9.07 6.80 -7.49
N PRO A 190 10.03 6.34 -8.34
CA PRO A 190 9.96 5.03 -8.97
C PRO A 190 10.10 3.93 -7.92
N VAL A 191 9.16 2.99 -7.92
CA VAL A 191 9.15 1.87 -6.97
C VAL A 191 8.80 0.56 -7.65
N ASP A 192 9.19 -0.53 -7.02
CA ASP A 192 8.64 -1.85 -7.24
C ASP A 192 7.61 -2.14 -6.15
N LEU A 193 6.38 -2.43 -6.55
CA LEU A 193 5.32 -2.90 -5.66
C LEU A 193 5.35 -4.42 -5.64
N VAL A 194 5.42 -5.00 -4.45
CA VAL A 194 5.33 -6.44 -4.25
C VAL A 194 4.11 -6.74 -3.38
N ALA A 195 3.21 -7.56 -3.92
CA ALA A 195 2.06 -8.06 -3.19
C ALA A 195 2.16 -9.56 -2.98
N SER A 196 1.82 -10.06 -1.81
CA SER A 196 1.57 -11.47 -1.59
C SER A 196 0.13 -11.68 -1.15
N ALA A 197 -0.48 -12.71 -1.75
CA ALA A 197 -1.87 -13.06 -1.45
C ALA A 197 -2.04 -14.58 -1.50
N THR A 198 -2.97 -15.09 -0.71
CA THR A 198 -3.37 -16.49 -0.72
C THR A 198 -4.84 -16.64 -1.05
N VAL A 199 -5.20 -17.73 -1.71
CA VAL A 199 -6.59 -18.13 -1.94
C VAL A 199 -6.74 -19.58 -1.49
N ASN A 200 -7.69 -19.82 -0.59
CA ASN A 200 -7.87 -21.12 0.06
C ASN A 200 -6.56 -21.67 0.66
N GLY A 201 -5.73 -20.78 1.23
CA GLY A 201 -4.43 -21.14 1.81
C GLY A 201 -3.33 -21.45 0.80
N SER A 202 -3.59 -21.31 -0.50
CA SER A 202 -2.59 -21.48 -1.56
C SER A 202 -2.14 -20.12 -2.06
N PRO A 203 -0.82 -19.85 -2.20
CA PRO A 203 -0.33 -18.60 -2.74
C PRO A 203 -0.76 -18.41 -4.20
N VAL A 204 -1.26 -17.22 -4.53
CA VAL A 204 -1.72 -16.85 -5.88
C VAL A 204 -0.83 -15.82 -6.54
N THR A 205 0.06 -15.19 -5.77
CA THR A 205 1.08 -14.29 -6.29
C THR A 205 2.45 -14.93 -6.09
N ASP A 206 3.30 -14.76 -7.06
CA ASP A 206 4.69 -15.26 -7.03
C ASP A 206 5.67 -14.25 -6.42
N GLY A 207 5.17 -13.10 -5.94
CA GLY A 207 5.98 -12.01 -5.43
C GLY A 207 6.73 -11.24 -6.52
N THR A 208 6.33 -11.38 -7.78
CA THR A 208 6.93 -10.62 -8.89
C THR A 208 6.71 -9.13 -8.69
N PRO A 209 7.77 -8.31 -8.68
CA PRO A 209 7.65 -6.87 -8.53
C PRO A 209 6.89 -6.23 -9.68
N ILE A 210 6.00 -5.30 -9.37
CA ILE A 210 5.25 -4.50 -10.34
C ILE A 210 5.86 -3.10 -10.35
N PRO A 211 6.51 -2.68 -11.43
CA PRO A 211 7.05 -1.33 -11.52
C PRO A 211 5.94 -0.27 -11.47
N ALA A 212 6.10 0.72 -10.61
CA ALA A 212 5.16 1.82 -10.46
C ALA A 212 5.89 3.13 -10.18
N VAL A 213 5.17 4.23 -10.27
CA VAL A 213 5.65 5.54 -9.84
C VAL A 213 4.67 6.08 -8.80
N LEU A 214 5.17 6.37 -7.61
CA LEU A 214 4.37 6.98 -6.55
C LEU A 214 4.48 8.51 -6.64
N PRO A 215 3.40 9.21 -7.01
CA PRO A 215 3.34 10.66 -6.95
C PRO A 215 3.05 11.06 -5.50
N LEU A 216 4.08 11.53 -4.79
CA LEU A 216 3.97 11.97 -3.41
C LEU A 216 3.82 13.48 -3.36
N THR A 217 2.80 13.95 -2.67
CA THR A 217 2.58 15.38 -2.40
C THR A 217 2.32 15.55 -0.91
N GLY A 218 2.97 16.54 -0.31
CA GLY A 218 2.81 16.74 1.13
C GLY A 218 3.43 18.01 1.66
N THR A 219 3.43 18.14 2.97
CA THR A 219 3.98 19.28 3.69
C THR A 219 5.21 18.87 4.48
N LEU A 220 6.33 19.51 4.21
CA LEU A 220 7.58 19.39 4.94
C LEU A 220 7.68 20.56 5.93
N ASP A 221 7.70 20.26 7.22
CA ASP A 221 7.88 21.23 8.30
C ASP A 221 9.30 21.08 8.89
N LEU A 222 10.12 22.08 8.66
CA LEU A 222 11.49 22.20 9.16
C LEU A 222 11.58 23.14 10.38
N THR A 223 10.46 23.56 10.97
CA THR A 223 10.45 24.48 12.11
C THR A 223 10.78 23.80 13.44
N GLN A 224 10.71 22.48 13.48
CA GLN A 224 10.95 21.64 14.65
C GLN A 224 12.36 21.05 14.64
N LEU A 225 12.90 20.67 15.82
CA LEU A 225 14.16 19.94 15.93
C LEU A 225 14.10 18.57 15.22
N ALA A 226 12.96 17.95 15.25
CA ALA A 226 12.64 16.76 14.44
C ALA A 226 11.69 17.20 13.33
N PRO A 227 12.17 17.41 12.11
CA PRO A 227 11.33 17.75 10.97
C PRO A 227 10.22 16.73 10.75
N THR A 228 9.08 17.20 10.32
CA THR A 228 7.96 16.30 9.96
C THR A 228 7.61 16.44 8.50
N LEU A 229 7.28 15.31 7.88
CA LEU A 229 6.76 15.26 6.52
C LEU A 229 5.42 14.54 6.54
N THR A 230 4.36 15.25 6.16
CA THR A 230 3.04 14.64 5.95
C THR A 230 2.81 14.47 4.46
N LEU A 231 2.46 13.27 4.04
CA LEU A 231 2.21 12.92 2.65
C LEU A 231 0.80 12.35 2.52
N GLN A 232 0.10 12.74 1.47
CA GLN A 232 -1.22 12.19 1.16
C GLN A 232 -1.24 11.69 -0.28
N VAL A 233 -1.77 10.49 -0.45
CA VAL A 233 -2.00 9.88 -1.76
C VAL A 233 -3.38 9.28 -1.76
N MET A 234 -4.23 9.73 -2.67
CA MET A 234 -5.53 9.11 -2.93
C MET A 234 -5.48 8.49 -4.32
N ASN A 235 -5.84 7.23 -4.40
CA ASN A 235 -5.89 6.51 -5.66
C ASN A 235 -7.18 5.69 -5.73
N THR A 236 -7.91 5.84 -6.83
CA THR A 236 -9.08 5.04 -7.14
C THR A 236 -8.83 4.34 -8.47
N ILE A 237 -8.91 3.03 -8.46
CA ILE A 237 -8.76 2.20 -9.65
C ILE A 237 -10.06 1.41 -9.82
N GLU A 238 -10.66 1.51 -10.98
CA GLU A 238 -11.74 0.62 -11.42
C GLU A 238 -11.34 0.05 -12.78
N GLN A 239 -11.20 -1.25 -12.84
CA GLN A 239 -10.79 -1.93 -14.06
C GLN A 239 -11.63 -3.18 -14.29
N THR A 240 -12.29 -3.23 -15.45
CA THR A 240 -12.91 -4.45 -15.96
C THR A 240 -11.96 -5.10 -16.96
N THR A 241 -11.61 -6.35 -16.68
CA THR A 241 -10.71 -7.13 -17.52
C THR A 241 -11.49 -8.29 -18.12
N PRO A 242 -11.68 -8.33 -19.46
CA PRO A 242 -12.17 -9.51 -20.13
C PRO A 242 -11.12 -10.63 -20.01
N ILE A 243 -11.57 -11.84 -19.77
CA ILE A 243 -10.71 -13.03 -19.73
C ILE A 243 -11.20 -14.04 -20.75
N ASP A 244 -10.31 -14.93 -21.16
CA ASP A 244 -10.72 -16.10 -21.93
C ASP A 244 -11.77 -16.88 -21.14
N ALA A 245 -12.89 -17.24 -21.79
CA ALA A 245 -14.01 -17.89 -21.12
C ALA A 245 -13.57 -19.10 -20.30
N GLN A 246 -13.65 -19.00 -18.99
CA GLN A 246 -13.33 -20.08 -18.06
C GLN A 246 -14.63 -20.82 -17.74
N ALA A 247 -14.78 -22.02 -18.30
CA ALA A 247 -15.91 -22.88 -18.03
C ALA A 247 -15.61 -23.84 -16.87
N PHE A 248 -16.59 -24.02 -16.01
CA PHE A 248 -16.59 -25.05 -14.99
C PHE A 248 -17.86 -25.89 -15.10
N THR A 249 -17.78 -27.17 -14.80
CA THR A 249 -18.88 -28.09 -14.95
C THR A 249 -19.08 -28.92 -13.68
N ASP A 250 -20.36 -29.19 -13.37
CA ASP A 250 -20.81 -30.14 -12.35
C ASP A 250 -20.13 -29.95 -10.95
N GLN A 251 -19.85 -28.68 -10.57
CA GLN A 251 -19.33 -28.40 -9.23
C GLN A 251 -20.45 -28.58 -8.20
N PRO A 252 -20.19 -29.25 -7.07
CA PRO A 252 -21.21 -29.46 -6.05
C PRO A 252 -21.62 -28.12 -5.42
N LEU A 253 -22.92 -27.91 -5.28
CA LEU A 253 -23.52 -26.72 -4.66
C LEU A 253 -24.70 -27.14 -3.80
N ASP A 254 -24.63 -26.84 -2.53
CA ASP A 254 -25.71 -27.09 -1.59
C ASP A 254 -26.47 -25.80 -1.32
N ILE A 255 -27.78 -25.80 -1.62
CA ILE A 255 -28.65 -24.66 -1.36
C ILE A 255 -29.74 -25.01 -0.35
N PRO A 256 -30.09 -24.09 0.56
CA PRO A 256 -31.19 -24.31 1.48
C PRO A 256 -32.52 -24.35 0.71
N THR A 257 -33.44 -25.23 1.13
CA THR A 257 -34.78 -25.26 0.54
C THR A 257 -35.58 -24.02 0.93
N VAL A 258 -36.35 -23.50 -0.05
CA VAL A 258 -37.14 -22.27 0.11
C VAL A 258 -38.54 -22.59 0.63
N LEU A 259 -39.30 -23.45 -0.03
CA LEU A 259 -40.65 -23.82 0.35
C LEU A 259 -40.84 -25.33 0.25
N PRO A 260 -40.93 -26.07 1.38
CA PRO A 260 -40.73 -25.62 2.76
C PRO A 260 -39.24 -25.39 3.07
N PRO A 261 -38.92 -24.51 4.03
CA PRO A 261 -37.55 -24.33 4.50
C PRO A 261 -37.13 -25.51 5.40
N GLY A 262 -35.78 -25.61 5.64
CA GLY A 262 -35.20 -26.55 6.62
C GLY A 262 -34.62 -27.82 6.00
N GLY A 263 -34.62 -27.95 4.68
CA GLY A 263 -33.87 -28.97 3.95
C GLY A 263 -32.70 -28.37 3.17
N THR A 264 -31.94 -29.24 2.51
CA THR A 264 -30.84 -28.87 1.62
C THR A 264 -31.02 -29.57 0.28
N ALA A 265 -31.05 -28.84 -0.82
CA ALA A 265 -31.02 -29.36 -2.17
C ALA A 265 -29.56 -29.46 -2.65
N HIS A 266 -29.16 -30.64 -3.06
CA HIS A 266 -27.80 -30.92 -3.55
C HIS A 266 -27.78 -30.81 -5.07
N LEU A 267 -27.10 -29.79 -5.57
CA LEU A 267 -27.04 -29.43 -6.97
C LEU A 267 -25.65 -29.63 -7.57
N LEU A 268 -25.60 -29.72 -8.87
CA LEU A 268 -24.37 -29.64 -9.68
C LEU A 268 -24.41 -28.33 -10.48
N PHE A 269 -23.46 -27.50 -10.27
CA PHE A 269 -23.38 -26.13 -10.75
C PHE A 269 -22.39 -26.05 -11.92
N SER A 270 -22.82 -25.49 -13.04
CA SER A 270 -22.03 -25.35 -14.26
C SER A 270 -22.17 -23.93 -14.79
N GLY A 271 -21.10 -23.34 -15.25
CA GLY A 271 -21.14 -21.96 -15.74
C GLY A 271 -19.86 -21.52 -16.42
N THR A 272 -19.86 -20.25 -16.81
CA THR A 272 -18.73 -19.63 -17.50
C THR A 272 -18.46 -18.24 -16.90
N ILE A 273 -17.19 -17.94 -16.69
CA ILE A 273 -16.68 -16.63 -16.31
C ILE A 273 -16.05 -16.02 -17.56
N THR A 274 -16.40 -14.78 -17.90
CA THR A 274 -15.90 -14.09 -19.08
C THR A 274 -15.18 -12.78 -18.77
N GLU A 275 -15.39 -12.24 -17.60
CA GLU A 275 -14.78 -10.99 -17.17
C GLU A 275 -14.74 -10.91 -15.65
N PHE A 276 -13.89 -10.05 -15.14
CA PHE A 276 -13.97 -9.60 -13.76
C PHE A 276 -13.69 -8.10 -13.65
N THR A 277 -14.36 -7.45 -12.73
CA THR A 277 -14.15 -6.06 -12.38
C THR A 277 -13.46 -5.99 -11.03
N ILE A 278 -12.36 -5.26 -10.96
CA ILE A 278 -11.68 -4.95 -9.72
C ILE A 278 -11.85 -3.45 -9.49
N SER A 279 -12.27 -3.08 -8.29
CA SER A 279 -12.23 -1.72 -7.81
C SER A 279 -11.36 -1.65 -6.56
N ALA A 280 -10.48 -0.69 -6.52
CA ALA A 280 -9.60 -0.43 -5.39
C ALA A 280 -9.60 1.06 -5.10
N ASP A 281 -10.06 1.43 -3.92
CA ASP A 281 -9.92 2.77 -3.36
C ASP A 281 -8.86 2.71 -2.27
N THR A 282 -7.81 3.50 -2.41
CA THR A 282 -6.72 3.55 -1.43
C THR A 282 -6.48 5.01 -1.05
N ASN A 283 -6.56 5.30 0.24
CA ASN A 283 -6.16 6.56 0.84
C ASN A 283 -4.96 6.30 1.75
N ILE A 284 -3.83 6.89 1.40
CA ILE A 284 -2.60 6.78 2.16
C ILE A 284 -2.34 8.15 2.80
N ASP A 285 -2.28 8.18 4.12
CA ASP A 285 -1.88 9.35 4.90
C ASP A 285 -0.65 8.94 5.72
N LEU A 286 0.49 9.54 5.38
CA LEU A 286 1.76 9.24 6.02
C LEU A 286 2.26 10.46 6.76
N THR A 287 2.56 10.29 8.02
CA THR A 287 3.37 11.22 8.82
C THR A 287 4.73 10.56 9.08
N ALA A 288 5.79 11.20 8.65
CA ALA A 288 7.15 10.73 8.89
C ALA A 288 7.91 11.78 9.70
N VAL A 289 8.72 11.29 10.65
CA VAL A 289 9.56 12.11 11.52
C VAL A 289 10.99 11.97 11.07
N GLY A 290 11.63 13.11 10.82
CA GLY A 290 12.98 13.21 10.30
C GLY A 290 14.02 13.45 11.38
N THR A 291 15.22 12.93 11.14
CA THR A 291 16.43 13.29 11.86
C THR A 291 17.45 13.83 10.86
N LEU A 292 18.09 14.96 11.18
CA LEU A 292 19.13 15.53 10.33
C LEU A 292 20.32 14.57 10.29
N GLN A 293 20.74 14.21 9.09
CA GLN A 293 21.94 13.40 8.88
C GLN A 293 23.11 14.31 8.57
N CYS A 294 24.07 14.37 9.49
CA CYS A 294 25.28 15.12 9.28
C CYS A 294 26.25 14.36 8.38
N GLY A 295 26.97 15.08 7.54
CA GLY A 295 28.08 14.53 6.77
C GLY A 295 29.21 14.05 7.67
N PHE A 296 30.09 13.20 7.14
CA PHE A 296 31.29 12.80 7.88
C PHE A 296 32.12 14.04 8.21
N ALA A 297 32.48 14.23 9.50
CA ALA A 297 33.17 15.36 10.04
C ALA A 297 32.46 16.74 9.98
N ASP A 298 31.24 16.81 9.49
CA ASP A 298 30.34 17.96 9.58
C ASP A 298 29.63 17.91 10.94
N LEU A 299 30.24 18.43 11.98
CA LEU A 299 29.75 18.26 13.34
C LEU A 299 28.61 19.22 13.72
N ASN A 300 28.45 20.31 12.96
CA ASN A 300 27.33 21.25 13.14
C ASN A 300 26.18 21.03 12.15
N CYS A 301 26.39 20.08 11.23
CA CYS A 301 25.40 19.70 10.23
C CYS A 301 24.97 20.85 9.28
N ASP A 302 25.91 21.76 8.97
CA ASP A 302 25.65 22.85 8.03
C ASP A 302 26.00 22.48 6.56
N GLY A 303 26.49 21.26 6.36
CA GLY A 303 26.85 20.68 5.06
C GLY A 303 28.22 21.05 4.56
N VAL A 304 29.03 21.72 5.37
CA VAL A 304 30.41 22.17 5.03
C VAL A 304 31.35 21.86 6.17
N VAL A 305 32.36 21.06 5.94
CA VAL A 305 33.39 20.80 6.97
C VAL A 305 34.36 21.96 6.99
N ASN A 306 34.33 22.78 8.07
CA ASN A 306 35.08 24.02 8.15
C ASN A 306 35.57 24.34 9.60
N GLY A 307 35.93 25.61 9.86
CA GLY A 307 36.40 26.03 11.17
C GLY A 307 35.39 25.93 12.31
N ALA A 308 34.07 25.88 12.01
CA ALA A 308 33.03 25.68 13.02
C ALA A 308 33.10 24.25 13.57
N ASP A 309 33.23 23.26 12.67
CA ASP A 309 33.35 21.84 13.02
C ASP A 309 34.64 21.56 13.78
N LEU A 310 35.72 22.18 13.33
CA LEU A 310 36.97 22.11 14.06
C LEU A 310 36.82 22.64 15.50
N GLY A 311 36.07 23.73 15.68
CA GLY A 311 35.75 24.26 17.00
C GLY A 311 34.98 23.28 17.88
N LEU A 312 34.01 22.58 17.29
CA LEU A 312 33.21 21.55 17.98
C LEU A 312 34.06 20.32 18.34
N LEU A 313 34.91 19.84 17.42
CA LEU A 313 35.82 18.74 17.68
C LEU A 313 36.77 19.08 18.83
N LEU A 314 37.41 20.28 18.81
CA LEU A 314 38.32 20.73 19.86
C LEU A 314 37.59 20.89 21.20
N GLY A 315 36.32 21.25 21.20
CA GLY A 315 35.49 21.35 22.41
C GLY A 315 35.18 19.99 23.06
N GLN A 316 35.36 18.89 22.35
CA GLN A 316 35.14 17.52 22.82
C GLN A 316 36.47 16.77 23.07
N TRP A 317 37.62 17.47 23.04
CA TRP A 317 38.92 16.84 23.12
C TRP A 317 39.13 16.03 24.39
N GLY A 318 39.56 14.76 24.25
CA GLY A 318 39.84 13.82 25.34
C GLY A 318 38.95 12.58 25.29
N PRO A 319 38.93 11.79 26.38
CA PRO A 319 38.15 10.55 26.44
C PRO A 319 36.63 10.80 26.28
N CYS A 320 35.98 10.01 25.46
CA CYS A 320 34.53 10.03 25.31
C CYS A 320 33.86 9.58 26.61
N GLY A 321 32.92 10.36 27.12
CA GLY A 321 32.11 10.03 28.29
C GLY A 321 31.01 9.00 27.96
N ALA A 322 30.06 8.82 28.89
CA ALA A 322 28.94 7.92 28.71
C ALA A 322 27.83 8.46 27.73
N GLY A 323 28.08 9.56 27.03
CA GLY A 323 27.19 10.20 26.06
C GLY A 323 27.70 10.11 24.63
N GLU A 324 26.96 10.70 23.70
CA GLU A 324 27.40 10.83 22.32
C GLU A 324 28.68 11.66 22.20
N CYS A 325 29.61 11.19 21.42
CA CYS A 325 30.94 11.77 21.21
C CYS A 325 31.11 12.00 19.70
N SER A 326 30.45 13.04 19.19
CA SER A 326 30.41 13.30 17.74
C SER A 326 31.78 13.67 17.16
N GLY A 327 32.71 14.13 18.01
CA GLY A 327 34.11 14.44 17.64
C GLY A 327 35.00 13.21 17.50
N ASP A 328 34.61 12.04 18.02
CA ASP A 328 35.31 10.77 17.84
C ASP A 328 34.98 10.20 16.46
N LEU A 329 35.66 10.64 15.44
CA LEU A 329 35.42 10.32 14.06
C LEU A 329 35.94 8.93 13.66
N ASN A 330 36.87 8.37 14.42
CA ASN A 330 37.41 7.04 14.17
C ASN A 330 36.81 5.95 15.04
N GLY A 331 36.00 6.31 16.06
CA GLY A 331 35.29 5.39 16.94
C GLY A 331 36.16 4.67 17.94
N ASP A 332 37.33 5.27 18.33
CA ASP A 332 38.26 4.64 19.26
C ASP A 332 37.99 4.98 20.74
N GLY A 333 36.98 5.83 21.00
CA GLY A 333 36.55 6.25 22.34
C GLY A 333 37.26 7.46 22.87
N GLU A 334 38.06 8.17 22.07
CA GLU A 334 38.80 9.37 22.47
C GLU A 334 38.90 10.38 21.31
N VAL A 335 38.49 11.63 21.53
CA VAL A 335 38.70 12.71 20.55
C VAL A 335 40.12 13.20 20.66
N ASN A 336 40.93 12.97 19.63
CA ASN A 336 42.35 13.26 19.65
C ASN A 336 42.90 13.72 18.28
N GLY A 337 44.22 13.64 18.08
CA GLY A 337 44.88 14.06 16.83
C GLY A 337 44.52 13.19 15.61
N ALA A 338 44.04 11.95 15.81
CA ALA A 338 43.59 11.10 14.72
C ALA A 338 42.28 11.65 14.12
N ASP A 339 41.34 12.05 15.00
CA ASP A 339 40.06 12.62 14.59
C ASP A 339 40.25 13.99 13.93
N LEU A 340 41.13 14.80 14.47
CA LEU A 340 41.55 16.06 13.85
C LEU A 340 42.08 15.82 12.43
N GLY A 341 42.88 14.79 12.23
CA GLY A 341 43.40 14.41 10.92
C GLY A 341 42.28 14.01 9.95
N LEU A 342 41.26 13.28 10.42
CA LEU A 342 40.10 12.89 9.65
C LEU A 342 39.23 14.11 9.26
N LEU A 343 38.98 15.02 10.21
CA LEU A 343 38.24 16.25 9.94
C LEU A 343 38.98 17.12 8.90
N LEU A 344 40.28 17.31 9.04
CA LEU A 344 41.09 18.09 8.08
C LEU A 344 41.13 17.41 6.70
N GLY A 345 41.07 16.09 6.64
CA GLY A 345 40.97 15.32 5.39
C GLY A 345 39.65 15.49 4.67
N ALA A 346 38.57 15.83 5.40
CA ALA A 346 37.25 16.09 4.88
C ALA A 346 36.94 17.59 4.64
N TRP A 347 37.94 18.47 4.86
CA TRP A 347 37.76 19.93 4.76
C TRP A 347 37.29 20.36 3.37
N SER A 348 36.19 21.12 3.29
CA SER A 348 35.52 21.51 2.06
C SER A 348 35.40 23.02 1.85
#